data_afcd427b0e1e2d4261b7140b407f678a
#
_entry.id   afcd427b0e1e2d4261b7140b407f678a
#
_cell.length_a   1.000
_cell.length_b   1.000
_cell.length_c   1.000
_cell.angle_alpha   90.00
_cell.angle_beta   90.00
_cell.angle_gamma   90.00
#
_symmetry.space_group_name_H-M   'P 1'
#
loop_
_entity.id
_entity.type
_entity.pdbx_description
1 polymer ?
#
loop_
_entity_poly.entity_id
_entity_poly.type
_entity_poly.pdbx_seq_one_letter_code
_entity_poly.pdbx_strand_id
1 'polypeptide(L)'
;LKQFTDNNPSLLGEYSQFGKRRDGKEFYNEVKKIEDGFYLLNKDLHEYDDPGFVLPNEIHTVRTGSPMRTKPFPMAREYIIKMLLGKYLYQYPNIGGHVIARAHFVNYLIREGFQKDKTDNYDGLGVENVVFACSTTHAFNMILSTIMRDEDVILITGPNYGLFAVAPERMNGRVEVLDLEEEDDFYVNPTKLAKKIDEVNKRLKQDFKGKLNYTPRVVAFLNMNPHNPLGKVMNKANVEILKGIGDVCLEKGVFVIDDLIYRDLTYNQEDLALPLATMPKYFNNTITLIGLSKAYGLAGIRAGAVVAPIPICKGIEEKIFTTMDSLPVLQVQAVAGAFNGTNRRYRMAKKYFKPIIAEYQYRLELLKALIDGIDVINNPKTKNRIIKEITKYASSPQMKTNLLKGIDGLKLRDKTIPESGFFAVVDFT
;
A
#
# COMPACT_ATOMS: atom_id res chain seq x y z
N LEU A 1 25.02 21.26 -20.13
CA LEU A 1 23.62 20.89 -20.41
C LEU A 1 23.41 20.64 -21.92
N LYS A 2 23.76 21.59 -22.81
CA LYS A 2 23.57 21.43 -24.26
C LYS A 2 24.30 20.20 -24.81
N GLN A 3 25.52 19.94 -24.37
CA GLN A 3 26.33 18.78 -24.78
C GLN A 3 25.78 17.45 -24.26
N PHE A 4 25.16 17.45 -23.07
CA PHE A 4 24.50 16.27 -22.50
C PHE A 4 23.19 15.94 -23.21
N THR A 5 22.44 16.97 -23.64
CA THR A 5 21.17 16.85 -24.35
C THR A 5 21.35 16.43 -25.81
N ASP A 6 22.44 16.84 -26.46
CA ASP A 6 22.75 16.45 -27.84
C ASP A 6 23.14 14.97 -27.95
N ASN A 7 23.65 14.36 -26.87
CA ASN A 7 24.03 12.95 -26.81
C ASN A 7 22.92 12.00 -26.30
N ASN A 8 21.80 12.51 -25.82
CA ASN A 8 20.69 11.73 -25.29
C ASN A 8 19.30 12.25 -25.76
N PRO A 9 19.02 12.19 -27.06
CA PRO A 9 17.77 12.75 -27.61
C PRO A 9 16.50 12.05 -27.12
N SER A 10 16.58 10.79 -26.68
CA SER A 10 15.42 10.05 -26.14
C SER A 10 15.00 10.51 -24.75
N LEU A 11 15.94 10.98 -23.92
CA LEU A 11 15.63 11.56 -22.61
C LEU A 11 14.96 12.92 -22.71
N LEU A 12 15.11 13.61 -23.83
CA LEU A 12 14.51 14.93 -24.07
C LEU A 12 13.14 14.88 -24.76
N GLY A 13 12.80 13.77 -25.43
CA GLY A 13 11.54 13.64 -26.13
C GLY A 13 10.32 13.80 -25.22
N GLU A 14 10.39 13.22 -24.02
CA GLU A 14 9.33 13.35 -23.01
C GLU A 14 9.42 14.65 -22.19
N TYR A 15 10.61 15.20 -21.97
CA TYR A 15 10.82 16.45 -21.23
C TYR A 15 10.85 17.71 -22.11
N SER A 16 10.95 17.56 -23.43
CA SER A 16 10.97 18.73 -24.34
C SER A 16 9.65 19.51 -24.39
N GLN A 17 8.55 18.86 -23.98
CA GLN A 17 7.28 19.59 -23.79
C GLN A 17 7.35 20.58 -22.61
N PHE A 18 8.21 20.30 -21.61
CA PHE A 18 8.46 21.19 -20.48
C PHE A 18 9.65 22.14 -20.69
N GLY A 19 10.50 21.86 -21.65
CA GLY A 19 11.79 22.56 -21.86
C GLY A 19 11.82 23.66 -22.94
N LYS A 20 10.74 23.87 -23.70
CA LYS A 20 10.64 25.07 -24.50
C LYS A 20 10.48 26.25 -23.54
N ARG A 21 11.44 27.17 -23.53
CA ARG A 21 11.29 28.49 -22.88
C ARG A 21 10.00 29.10 -23.40
N ARG A 22 8.92 28.91 -22.68
CA ARG A 22 7.69 29.64 -22.88
C ARG A 22 7.99 31.09 -22.47
N ASP A 23 7.56 32.03 -23.26
CA ASP A 23 7.52 33.43 -22.86
C ASP A 23 6.85 33.50 -21.48
N GLY A 24 7.46 34.17 -20.51
CA GLY A 24 6.96 34.29 -19.15
C GLY A 24 5.49 34.73 -19.07
N LYS A 25 5.01 35.42 -20.13
CA LYS A 25 3.62 35.85 -20.28
C LYS A 25 2.68 34.69 -20.66
N GLU A 26 3.15 33.75 -21.49
CA GLU A 26 2.41 32.52 -21.83
C GLU A 26 2.28 31.59 -20.64
N PHE A 27 3.37 31.40 -19.92
CA PHE A 27 3.38 30.60 -18.69
C PHE A 27 2.44 31.20 -17.61
N TYR A 28 2.51 32.52 -17.41
CA TYR A 28 1.62 33.21 -16.48
C TYR A 28 0.14 33.08 -16.88
N ASN A 29 -0.19 33.18 -18.18
CA ASN A 29 -1.56 33.03 -18.65
C ASN A 29 -2.08 31.58 -18.51
N GLU A 30 -1.22 30.57 -18.66
CA GLU A 30 -1.61 29.17 -18.39
C GLU A 30 -1.81 28.91 -16.92
N VAL A 31 -0.92 29.37 -16.05
CA VAL A 31 -1.08 29.28 -14.59
C VAL A 31 -2.38 29.98 -14.17
N LYS A 32 -2.64 31.18 -14.70
CA LYS A 32 -3.87 31.92 -14.43
C LYS A 32 -5.12 31.19 -14.90
N LYS A 33 -5.09 30.55 -16.09
CA LYS A 33 -6.21 29.70 -16.57
C LYS A 33 -6.45 28.50 -15.65
N ILE A 34 -5.37 27.89 -15.12
CA ILE A 34 -5.46 26.81 -14.14
C ILE A 34 -6.03 27.34 -12.81
N GLU A 35 -5.56 28.49 -12.34
CA GLU A 35 -6.07 29.14 -11.12
C GLU A 35 -7.53 29.55 -11.28
N ASP A 36 -7.92 30.14 -12.41
CA ASP A 36 -9.30 30.52 -12.70
C ASP A 36 -10.20 29.27 -12.85
N GLY A 37 -9.70 28.19 -13.45
CA GLY A 37 -10.37 26.90 -13.50
C GLY A 37 -10.55 26.29 -12.11
N PHE A 38 -9.55 26.39 -11.25
CA PHE A 38 -9.60 26.02 -9.83
C PHE A 38 -10.59 26.88 -9.04
N TYR A 39 -10.62 28.18 -9.33
CA TYR A 39 -11.54 29.11 -8.66
C TYR A 39 -12.99 28.86 -9.07
N LEU A 40 -13.25 28.54 -10.34
CA LEU A 40 -14.58 28.15 -10.82
C LEU A 40 -15.04 26.81 -10.22
N LEU A 41 -14.15 25.83 -10.15
CA LEU A 41 -14.39 24.56 -9.44
C LEU A 41 -14.66 24.78 -7.95
N ASN A 42 -13.94 25.68 -7.28
CA ASN A 42 -14.16 26.01 -5.88
C ASN A 42 -15.44 26.82 -5.61
N LYS A 43 -15.95 27.57 -6.60
CA LYS A 43 -17.19 28.34 -6.42
C LYS A 43 -18.41 27.44 -6.26
N ASP A 44 -18.41 26.29 -6.95
CA ASP A 44 -19.46 25.27 -6.80
C ASP A 44 -19.22 24.33 -5.59
N LEU A 45 -18.04 24.40 -4.96
CA LEU A 45 -17.64 23.56 -3.83
C LEU A 45 -17.95 24.17 -2.45
N HIS A 46 -18.41 25.43 -2.37
CA HIS A 46 -18.79 26.08 -1.11
C HIS A 46 -19.96 25.42 -0.37
N GLU A 47 -20.62 24.42 -0.96
CA GLU A 47 -21.64 23.59 -0.30
C GLU A 47 -21.04 22.37 0.44
N TYR A 48 -19.72 22.15 0.37
CA TYR A 48 -19.05 21.03 1.04
C TYR A 48 -18.02 21.54 2.04
N ASP A 49 -18.22 21.22 3.29
CA ASP A 49 -17.34 21.55 4.45
C ASP A 49 -15.92 20.91 4.37
N ASP A 50 -15.41 20.63 3.19
CA ASP A 50 -14.10 19.98 3.01
C ASP A 50 -13.22 20.77 2.04
N PRO A 51 -12.17 21.48 2.54
CA PRO A 51 -11.23 22.25 1.70
C PRO A 51 -10.26 21.37 0.89
N GLY A 52 -10.41 20.04 0.89
CA GLY A 52 -9.58 19.12 0.14
C GLY A 52 -10.13 18.85 -1.26
N PHE A 53 -9.26 18.54 -2.21
CA PHE A 53 -9.55 18.10 -3.56
C PHE A 53 -10.78 17.17 -3.63
N VAL A 54 -11.96 17.72 -3.80
CA VAL A 54 -13.16 16.96 -4.05
C VAL A 54 -13.33 16.87 -5.55
N LEU A 55 -13.11 15.68 -6.09
CA LEU A 55 -13.61 15.37 -7.43
C LEU A 55 -15.12 15.58 -7.40
N PRO A 56 -15.71 16.21 -8.45
CA PRO A 56 -17.16 16.35 -8.54
C PRO A 56 -17.85 15.04 -8.19
N ASN A 57 -18.98 15.11 -7.47
CA ASN A 57 -19.73 13.93 -7.03
C ASN A 57 -20.11 12.95 -8.16
N GLU A 58 -20.00 13.39 -9.40
CA GLU A 58 -20.36 12.65 -10.60
C GLU A 58 -19.22 11.83 -11.21
N ILE A 59 -17.95 12.07 -10.80
CA ILE A 59 -16.82 11.28 -11.28
C ILE A 59 -16.48 10.20 -10.27
N HIS A 60 -17.17 9.08 -10.35
CA HIS A 60 -16.80 7.86 -9.65
C HIS A 60 -15.69 7.15 -10.44
N THR A 61 -14.42 7.35 -10.07
CA THR A 61 -13.35 6.60 -10.68
C THR A 61 -13.22 5.25 -10.00
N VAL A 62 -13.51 4.17 -10.69
CA VAL A 62 -13.22 2.80 -10.27
C VAL A 62 -11.71 2.46 -10.36
N ARG A 63 -10.88 3.41 -10.84
CA ARG A 63 -9.43 3.23 -11.06
C ARG A 63 -8.56 3.63 -9.88
N THR A 64 -9.03 4.50 -9.00
CA THR A 64 -8.20 5.03 -7.91
C THR A 64 -8.35 4.18 -6.66
N GLY A 65 -7.29 3.54 -6.22
CA GLY A 65 -7.21 2.89 -4.92
C GLY A 65 -7.20 3.89 -3.74
N SER A 66 -7.92 5.00 -3.85
CA SER A 66 -8.05 5.99 -2.79
C SER A 66 -9.29 5.70 -1.95
N PRO A 67 -9.19 5.73 -0.61
CA PRO A 67 -10.34 5.59 0.28
C PRO A 67 -11.19 6.87 0.19
N MET A 68 -12.09 6.94 -0.78
CA MET A 68 -12.94 8.12 -0.98
C MET A 68 -13.83 8.36 0.23
N ARG A 69 -13.97 9.64 0.63
CA ARG A 69 -14.83 10.10 1.74
C ARG A 69 -14.48 9.57 3.14
N THR A 70 -13.30 8.96 3.30
CA THR A 70 -12.83 8.57 4.62
C THR A 70 -12.18 9.78 5.29
N LYS A 71 -12.73 10.26 6.39
CA LYS A 71 -12.11 11.34 7.19
C LYS A 71 -10.75 10.87 7.71
N PRO A 72 -9.73 11.75 7.80
CA PRO A 72 -8.43 11.40 8.37
C PRO A 72 -8.55 10.84 9.79
N PHE A 73 -7.70 9.86 10.12
CA PHE A 73 -7.66 9.29 11.47
C PHE A 73 -7.45 10.39 12.52
N PRO A 74 -8.32 10.49 13.52
CA PRO A 74 -8.37 11.68 14.38
C PRO A 74 -7.07 12.00 15.13
N MET A 75 -6.34 10.97 15.63
CA MET A 75 -5.09 11.21 16.33
C MET A 75 -3.98 11.68 15.40
N ALA A 76 -3.88 11.14 14.18
CA ALA A 76 -2.91 11.63 13.21
C ALA A 76 -3.19 13.10 12.87
N ARG A 77 -4.45 13.44 12.61
CA ARG A 77 -4.87 14.84 12.38
C ARG A 77 -4.53 15.74 13.56
N GLU A 78 -4.80 15.31 14.79
CA GLU A 78 -4.46 16.05 16.00
C GLU A 78 -2.97 16.35 16.10
N TYR A 79 -2.10 15.38 15.83
CA TYR A 79 -0.66 15.55 15.87
C TYR A 79 -0.16 16.52 14.79
N ILE A 80 -0.70 16.42 13.57
CA ILE A 80 -0.39 17.37 12.48
C ILE A 80 -0.78 18.79 12.89
N ILE A 81 -2.00 19.01 13.38
CA ILE A 81 -2.48 20.33 13.80
C ILE A 81 -1.62 20.89 14.94
N LYS A 82 -1.29 20.10 15.95
CA LYS A 82 -0.41 20.53 17.04
C LYS A 82 0.97 20.95 16.53
N MET A 83 1.51 20.26 15.54
CA MET A 83 2.79 20.64 14.93
C MET A 83 2.67 21.96 14.16
N LEU A 84 1.60 22.16 13.38
CA LEU A 84 1.36 23.39 12.63
C LEU A 84 1.20 24.62 13.54
N LEU A 85 0.59 24.44 14.71
CA LEU A 85 0.42 25.49 15.70
C LEU A 85 1.63 25.66 16.63
N GLY A 86 2.60 24.75 16.58
CA GLY A 86 3.80 24.75 17.39
C GLY A 86 4.93 25.61 16.80
N LYS A 87 5.99 25.77 17.59
CA LYS A 87 7.18 26.58 17.22
C LYS A 87 8.28 25.77 16.50
N TYR A 88 8.03 24.51 16.11
CA TYR A 88 9.09 23.59 15.68
C TYR A 88 9.13 23.28 14.17
N LEU A 89 8.33 23.97 13.36
CA LEU A 89 8.32 23.79 11.91
C LEU A 89 9.64 24.18 11.22
N TYR A 90 10.47 24.98 11.86
CA TYR A 90 11.77 25.42 11.34
C TYR A 90 12.87 24.37 11.54
N GLN A 91 12.62 23.30 12.29
CA GLN A 91 13.63 22.27 12.58
C GLN A 91 13.53 21.11 11.61
N TYR A 92 14.67 20.68 11.09
CA TYR A 92 14.78 19.41 10.39
C TYR A 92 14.58 18.24 11.37
N PRO A 93 13.69 17.27 11.09
CA PRO A 93 13.63 16.05 11.88
C PRO A 93 14.85 15.15 11.61
N ASN A 94 15.07 14.15 12.49
CA ASN A 94 16.04 13.10 12.20
C ASN A 94 15.70 12.39 10.89
N ILE A 95 16.67 11.90 10.15
CA ILE A 95 16.54 11.30 8.82
C ILE A 95 15.45 10.21 8.80
N GLY A 96 15.53 9.24 9.69
CA GLY A 96 14.55 8.15 9.81
C GLY A 96 13.30 8.48 10.64
N GLY A 97 13.09 9.77 10.99
CA GLY A 97 12.04 10.24 11.88
C GLY A 97 12.51 10.43 13.34
N HIS A 98 11.84 11.32 14.06
CA HIS A 98 12.22 11.69 15.43
C HIS A 98 12.19 10.46 16.37
N VAL A 99 13.22 10.33 17.22
CA VAL A 99 13.43 9.15 18.07
C VAL A 99 12.24 8.85 18.98
N ILE A 100 11.61 9.90 19.55
CA ILE A 100 10.40 9.75 20.40
C ILE A 100 9.21 9.22 19.56
N ALA A 101 9.07 9.67 18.33
CA ALA A 101 8.01 9.19 17.44
C ALA A 101 8.22 7.73 17.07
N ARG A 102 9.47 7.32 16.79
CA ARG A 102 9.84 5.92 16.57
C ARG A 102 9.61 5.06 17.82
N ALA A 103 9.92 5.56 19.02
CA ALA A 103 9.64 4.86 20.27
C ALA A 103 8.14 4.62 20.50
N HIS A 104 7.30 5.62 20.18
CA HIS A 104 5.83 5.41 20.19
C HIS A 104 5.38 4.36 19.19
N PHE A 105 6.00 4.33 18.02
CA PHE A 105 5.70 3.33 17.00
C PHE A 105 6.17 1.93 17.43
N VAL A 106 7.34 1.80 18.05
CA VAL A 106 7.81 0.52 18.65
C VAL A 106 6.81 0.02 19.70
N ASN A 107 6.31 0.88 20.57
CA ASN A 107 5.27 0.50 21.54
C ASN A 107 3.97 0.02 20.85
N TYR A 108 3.62 0.60 19.71
CA TYR A 108 2.51 0.09 18.89
C TYR A 108 2.82 -1.29 18.35
N LEU A 109 3.99 -1.50 17.73
CA LEU A 109 4.41 -2.79 17.15
C LEU A 109 4.41 -3.92 18.20
N ILE A 110 4.92 -3.66 19.40
CA ILE A 110 4.91 -4.63 20.50
C ILE A 110 3.46 -5.06 20.82
N ARG A 111 2.51 -4.14 20.84
CA ARG A 111 1.08 -4.44 21.06
C ARG A 111 0.43 -5.17 19.88
N GLU A 112 0.99 -5.04 18.69
CA GLU A 112 0.58 -5.78 17.50
C GLU A 112 1.26 -7.17 17.39
N GLY A 113 2.03 -7.57 18.40
CA GLY A 113 2.60 -8.91 18.50
C GLY A 113 4.07 -9.02 18.12
N PHE A 114 4.75 -7.91 17.78
CA PHE A 114 6.20 -7.96 17.58
C PHE A 114 6.92 -8.26 18.90
N GLN A 115 7.90 -9.17 18.85
CA GLN A 115 8.69 -9.55 20.01
C GLN A 115 9.57 -8.39 20.45
N LYS A 116 9.51 -8.02 21.74
CA LYS A 116 10.35 -6.96 22.29
C LYS A 116 11.73 -7.48 22.66
N ASP A 117 11.77 -8.64 23.31
CA ASP A 117 12.96 -9.12 23.98
C ASP A 117 13.84 -9.91 23.01
N LYS A 118 15.14 -9.88 23.28
CA LYS A 118 16.17 -10.62 22.54
C LYS A 118 15.97 -12.13 22.69
N THR A 119 16.26 -12.85 21.61
CA THR A 119 16.40 -14.32 21.58
C THR A 119 17.75 -14.69 20.92
N ASP A 120 18.10 -15.97 20.87
CA ASP A 120 19.39 -16.42 20.29
C ASP A 120 19.62 -15.94 18.85
N ASN A 121 18.54 -15.79 18.07
CA ASN A 121 18.60 -15.40 16.66
C ASN A 121 17.89 -14.07 16.35
N TYR A 122 17.60 -13.27 17.38
CA TYR A 122 16.86 -12.02 17.24
C TYR A 122 17.28 -11.01 18.32
N ASP A 123 17.73 -9.84 17.93
CA ASP A 123 18.28 -8.83 18.84
C ASP A 123 17.24 -8.02 19.62
N GLY A 124 15.96 -8.32 19.44
CA GLY A 124 14.85 -7.58 20.02
C GLY A 124 14.44 -6.40 19.13
N LEU A 125 13.28 -5.78 19.44
CA LEU A 125 12.76 -4.65 18.71
C LEU A 125 13.09 -3.33 19.40
N GLY A 126 13.85 -2.48 18.73
CA GLY A 126 14.23 -1.13 19.18
C GLY A 126 13.85 -0.04 18.17
N VAL A 127 14.15 1.20 18.53
CA VAL A 127 13.90 2.37 17.65
C VAL A 127 14.76 2.32 16.38
N GLU A 128 15.90 1.63 16.41
CA GLU A 128 16.81 1.44 15.30
C GLU A 128 16.24 0.50 14.22
N ASN A 129 15.22 -0.30 14.56
CA ASN A 129 14.51 -1.17 13.64
C ASN A 129 13.38 -0.47 12.89
N VAL A 130 13.21 0.84 13.09
CA VAL A 130 12.10 1.62 12.53
C VAL A 130 12.62 2.81 11.76
N VAL A 131 12.19 2.95 10.50
CA VAL A 131 12.44 4.14 9.67
C VAL A 131 11.11 4.62 9.11
N PHE A 132 10.80 5.90 9.29
CA PHE A 132 9.65 6.51 8.63
C PHE A 132 9.99 6.88 7.18
N ALA A 133 8.97 6.99 6.34
CA ALA A 133 9.13 7.26 4.92
C ALA A 133 7.99 8.12 4.37
N CYS A 134 8.24 8.80 3.25
CA CYS A 134 7.23 9.52 2.49
C CYS A 134 6.33 8.55 1.71
N SER A 135 5.51 7.77 2.38
CA SER A 135 4.66 6.68 1.87
C SER A 135 5.36 5.31 1.76
N THR A 136 4.57 4.25 1.65
CA THR A 136 5.06 2.89 1.35
C THR A 136 5.71 2.82 -0.04
N THR A 137 5.25 3.60 -1.01
CA THR A 137 5.91 3.74 -2.33
C THR A 137 7.34 4.24 -2.22
N HIS A 138 7.57 5.33 -1.45
CA HIS A 138 8.91 5.84 -1.19
C HIS A 138 9.75 4.82 -0.43
N ALA A 139 9.18 4.23 0.62
CA ALA A 139 9.84 3.17 1.39
C ALA A 139 10.28 2.00 0.49
N PHE A 140 9.41 1.52 -0.40
CA PHE A 140 9.74 0.45 -1.34
C PHE A 140 10.93 0.81 -2.24
N ASN A 141 10.94 2.03 -2.81
CA ASN A 141 12.09 2.49 -3.61
C ASN A 141 13.38 2.55 -2.79
N MET A 142 13.34 3.01 -1.53
CA MET A 142 14.52 3.05 -0.66
C MET A 142 14.99 1.64 -0.29
N ILE A 143 14.07 0.71 -0.07
CA ILE A 143 14.39 -0.71 0.15
C ILE A 143 15.10 -1.28 -1.08
N LEU A 144 14.53 -1.13 -2.28
CA LEU A 144 15.16 -1.60 -3.52
C LEU A 144 16.57 -1.05 -3.69
N SER A 145 16.74 0.27 -3.50
CA SER A 145 18.06 0.92 -3.57
C SER A 145 19.06 0.42 -2.51
N THR A 146 18.58 -0.22 -1.44
CA THR A 146 19.41 -0.74 -0.36
C THR A 146 19.83 -2.19 -0.59
N ILE A 147 18.91 -3.03 -1.12
CA ILE A 147 19.14 -4.48 -1.18
C ILE A 147 19.44 -5.01 -2.59
N MET A 148 19.13 -4.23 -3.65
CA MET A 148 19.23 -4.66 -5.04
C MET A 148 20.50 -4.18 -5.70
N ARG A 149 21.09 -5.01 -6.55
CA ARG A 149 22.10 -4.66 -7.56
C ARG A 149 21.48 -4.75 -8.94
N ASP A 150 22.21 -4.29 -9.95
CA ASP A 150 21.77 -4.41 -11.34
C ASP A 150 21.45 -5.87 -11.69
N GLU A 151 20.37 -6.09 -12.44
CA GLU A 151 19.91 -7.41 -12.88
C GLU A 151 19.40 -8.36 -11.76
N ASP A 152 19.46 -7.95 -10.48
CA ASP A 152 18.80 -8.69 -9.40
C ASP A 152 17.28 -8.68 -9.59
N VAL A 153 16.60 -9.71 -9.09
CA VAL A 153 15.17 -9.94 -9.29
C VAL A 153 14.38 -9.70 -8.03
N ILE A 154 13.28 -8.96 -8.17
CA ILE A 154 12.19 -8.95 -7.20
C ILE A 154 11.09 -9.87 -7.71
N LEU A 155 10.76 -10.88 -6.91
CA LEU A 155 9.65 -11.78 -7.19
C LEU A 155 8.37 -11.22 -6.60
N ILE A 156 7.34 -11.05 -7.41
CA ILE A 156 6.01 -10.56 -7.00
C ILE A 156 4.94 -11.59 -7.30
N THR A 157 3.77 -11.45 -6.70
CA THR A 157 2.60 -12.27 -7.05
C THR A 157 1.86 -11.72 -8.27
N GLY A 158 1.17 -12.57 -9.01
CA GLY A 158 0.22 -12.18 -10.05
C GLY A 158 -1.22 -12.60 -9.68
N PRO A 159 -2.22 -11.67 -9.77
CA PRO A 159 -2.15 -10.25 -10.10
C PRO A 159 -1.52 -9.39 -8.99
N ASN A 160 -1.08 -8.16 -9.31
CA ASN A 160 -0.45 -7.26 -8.32
C ASN A 160 -0.67 -5.79 -8.68
N TYR A 161 -0.27 -4.90 -7.77
CA TYR A 161 -0.26 -3.47 -8.00
C TYR A 161 0.89 -3.07 -8.93
N GLY A 162 0.59 -2.40 -10.05
CA GLY A 162 1.55 -2.13 -11.13
C GLY A 162 2.84 -1.43 -10.73
N LEU A 163 2.85 -0.65 -9.64
CA LEU A 163 4.07 -0.02 -9.12
C LEU A 163 5.17 -1.04 -8.82
N PHE A 164 4.80 -2.18 -8.24
CA PHE A 164 5.75 -3.21 -7.82
C PHE A 164 6.40 -3.95 -9.00
N ALA A 165 5.75 -3.90 -10.17
CA ALA A 165 6.34 -4.40 -11.41
C ALA A 165 7.31 -3.37 -12.02
N VAL A 166 6.99 -2.07 -11.97
CA VAL A 166 7.76 -1.02 -12.67
C VAL A 166 8.97 -0.52 -11.87
N ALA A 167 8.86 -0.43 -10.54
CA ALA A 167 9.90 0.19 -9.71
C ALA A 167 11.26 -0.53 -9.76
N PRO A 168 11.34 -1.89 -9.70
CA PRO A 168 12.62 -2.59 -9.82
C PRO A 168 13.30 -2.35 -11.17
N GLU A 169 12.55 -2.35 -12.26
CA GLU A 169 13.10 -2.15 -13.61
C GLU A 169 13.72 -0.74 -13.78
N ARG A 170 13.13 0.27 -13.14
CA ARG A 170 13.71 1.63 -13.13
C ARG A 170 15.03 1.74 -12.36
N MET A 171 15.38 0.72 -11.60
CA MET A 171 16.62 0.61 -10.83
C MET A 171 17.56 -0.45 -11.41
N ASN A 172 17.47 -0.74 -12.70
CA ASN A 172 18.23 -1.76 -13.43
C ASN A 172 18.04 -3.18 -12.88
N GLY A 173 16.99 -3.43 -12.11
CA GLY A 173 16.61 -4.76 -11.68
C GLY A 173 15.60 -5.39 -12.60
N ARG A 174 15.14 -6.56 -12.23
CA ARG A 174 14.15 -7.36 -12.96
C ARG A 174 12.97 -7.71 -12.06
N VAL A 175 11.84 -8.00 -12.68
CA VAL A 175 10.66 -8.52 -12.00
C VAL A 175 10.33 -9.89 -12.56
N GLU A 176 10.01 -10.81 -11.68
CA GLU A 176 9.42 -12.11 -12.00
C GLU A 176 8.09 -12.25 -11.26
N VAL A 177 7.17 -12.96 -11.87
CA VAL A 177 5.81 -13.13 -11.35
C VAL A 177 5.59 -14.58 -10.94
N LEU A 178 5.04 -14.76 -9.76
CA LEU A 178 4.44 -16.02 -9.29
C LEU A 178 2.92 -15.86 -9.36
N ASP A 179 2.28 -16.54 -10.27
CA ASP A 179 0.85 -16.48 -10.43
C ASP A 179 0.15 -17.15 -9.23
N LEU A 180 -0.89 -16.50 -8.73
CA LEU A 180 -1.77 -17.05 -7.70
C LEU A 180 -2.90 -17.81 -8.39
N GLU A 181 -3.08 -19.06 -8.02
CA GLU A 181 -3.98 -19.99 -8.70
C GLU A 181 -5.21 -20.32 -7.84
N GLU A 182 -6.32 -20.64 -8.51
CA GLU A 182 -7.58 -20.99 -7.84
C GLU A 182 -7.47 -22.26 -7.00
N GLU A 183 -6.62 -23.23 -7.43
CA GLU A 183 -6.37 -24.47 -6.67
C GLU A 183 -5.75 -24.22 -5.28
N ASP A 184 -5.01 -23.11 -5.14
CA ASP A 184 -4.40 -22.66 -3.89
C ASP A 184 -5.26 -21.60 -3.18
N ASP A 185 -6.54 -21.48 -3.52
CA ASP A 185 -7.45 -20.42 -3.03
C ASP A 185 -6.90 -19.00 -3.23
N PHE A 186 -6.06 -18.80 -4.24
CA PHE A 186 -5.33 -17.56 -4.50
C PHE A 186 -4.40 -17.11 -3.35
N TYR A 187 -3.95 -18.04 -2.51
CA TYR A 187 -2.84 -17.83 -1.59
C TYR A 187 -1.51 -18.22 -2.23
N VAL A 188 -0.43 -17.72 -1.68
CA VAL A 188 0.92 -18.13 -2.10
C VAL A 188 1.14 -19.59 -1.69
N ASN A 189 1.46 -20.44 -2.65
CA ASN A 189 1.88 -21.81 -2.38
C ASN A 189 3.41 -21.84 -2.15
N PRO A 190 3.89 -22.19 -0.92
CA PRO A 190 5.33 -22.18 -0.61
C PRO A 190 6.17 -23.08 -1.50
N THR A 191 5.63 -24.23 -1.93
CA THR A 191 6.33 -25.16 -2.84
C THR A 191 6.53 -24.56 -4.22
N LYS A 192 5.48 -23.89 -4.76
CA LYS A 192 5.57 -23.16 -6.05
C LYS A 192 6.52 -21.97 -5.94
N LEU A 193 6.52 -21.27 -4.79
CA LEU A 193 7.46 -20.18 -4.51
C LEU A 193 8.92 -20.66 -4.53
N ALA A 194 9.24 -21.75 -3.83
CA ALA A 194 10.57 -22.33 -3.80
C ALA A 194 11.06 -22.71 -5.21
N LYS A 195 10.20 -23.42 -5.97
CA LYS A 195 10.48 -23.83 -7.34
C LYS A 195 10.75 -22.61 -8.25
N LYS A 196 9.91 -21.57 -8.17
CA LYS A 196 10.08 -20.36 -8.98
C LYS A 196 11.41 -19.65 -8.68
N ILE A 197 11.79 -19.53 -7.39
CA ILE A 197 13.09 -18.94 -6.99
C ILE A 197 14.24 -19.73 -7.60
N ASP A 198 14.23 -21.07 -7.52
CA ASP A 198 15.28 -21.93 -8.04
C ASP A 198 15.38 -21.84 -9.56
N GLU A 199 14.26 -21.84 -10.27
CA GLU A 199 14.20 -21.69 -11.74
C GLU A 199 14.79 -20.35 -12.19
N VAL A 200 14.38 -19.25 -11.54
CA VAL A 200 14.88 -17.91 -11.87
C VAL A 200 16.38 -17.81 -11.59
N ASN A 201 16.83 -18.26 -10.42
CA ASN A 201 18.25 -18.21 -10.06
C ASN A 201 19.13 -19.06 -10.99
N LYS A 202 18.64 -20.24 -11.42
CA LYS A 202 19.33 -21.10 -12.39
C LYS A 202 19.48 -20.41 -13.74
N ARG A 203 18.41 -19.78 -14.23
CA ARG A 203 18.43 -19.01 -15.50
C ARG A 203 19.40 -17.83 -15.40
N LEU A 204 19.32 -17.01 -14.37
CA LEU A 204 20.22 -15.87 -14.18
C LEU A 204 21.70 -16.27 -14.14
N LYS A 205 22.02 -17.39 -13.46
CA LYS A 205 23.39 -17.93 -13.44
C LYS A 205 23.88 -18.30 -14.83
N GLN A 206 23.03 -18.78 -15.71
CA GLN A 206 23.40 -19.10 -17.10
C GLN A 206 23.54 -17.83 -17.94
N ASP A 207 22.54 -16.93 -17.89
CA ASP A 207 22.45 -15.73 -18.72
C ASP A 207 23.58 -14.74 -18.45
N PHE A 208 24.03 -14.64 -17.18
CA PHE A 208 25.05 -13.68 -16.72
C PHE A 208 26.42 -14.29 -16.44
N LYS A 209 26.63 -15.56 -16.82
CA LYS A 209 27.94 -16.23 -16.65
C LYS A 209 29.04 -15.45 -17.37
N GLY A 210 29.98 -14.91 -16.58
CA GLY A 210 31.13 -14.15 -17.09
C GLY A 210 30.82 -12.74 -17.63
N LYS A 211 29.57 -12.26 -17.48
CA LYS A 211 29.16 -10.92 -17.95
C LYS A 211 29.24 -9.87 -16.85
N LEU A 212 29.10 -10.27 -15.60
CA LEU A 212 29.16 -9.42 -14.42
C LEU A 212 30.17 -9.98 -13.41
N ASN A 213 30.68 -9.14 -12.51
CA ASN A 213 31.55 -9.54 -11.42
C ASN A 213 30.81 -10.21 -10.24
N TYR A 214 29.51 -10.39 -10.35
CA TYR A 214 28.64 -11.11 -9.43
C TYR A 214 27.57 -11.88 -10.22
N THR A 215 26.86 -12.79 -9.56
CA THR A 215 25.73 -13.51 -10.14
C THR A 215 24.44 -12.86 -9.66
N PRO A 216 23.59 -12.27 -10.54
CA PRO A 216 22.27 -11.79 -10.18
C PRO A 216 21.40 -12.92 -9.64
N ARG A 217 20.48 -12.58 -8.74
CA ARG A 217 19.59 -13.56 -8.10
C ARG A 217 18.25 -12.95 -7.71
N VAL A 218 17.30 -13.77 -7.32
CA VAL A 218 16.13 -13.32 -6.59
C VAL A 218 16.60 -12.82 -5.22
N VAL A 219 16.44 -11.52 -4.96
CA VAL A 219 16.88 -10.90 -3.70
C VAL A 219 15.74 -10.68 -2.73
N ALA A 220 14.51 -10.49 -3.24
CA ALA A 220 13.33 -10.36 -2.39
C ALA A 220 12.08 -10.95 -3.05
N PHE A 221 11.18 -11.42 -2.21
CA PHE A 221 9.79 -11.75 -2.52
C PHE A 221 8.89 -10.69 -1.89
N LEU A 222 8.02 -10.07 -2.70
CA LEU A 222 7.00 -9.14 -2.21
C LEU A 222 5.76 -9.92 -1.80
N ASN A 223 5.51 -9.95 -0.50
CA ASN A 223 4.32 -10.48 0.12
C ASN A 223 3.35 -9.36 0.46
N MET A 224 2.17 -9.32 -0.17
CA MET A 224 1.12 -8.36 0.18
C MET A 224 0.11 -9.01 1.11
N ASN A 225 -0.02 -8.52 2.33
CA ASN A 225 -0.95 -9.07 3.33
C ASN A 225 -1.70 -7.97 4.11
N PRO A 226 -2.95 -7.66 3.77
CA PRO A 226 -3.85 -8.25 2.74
C PRO A 226 -3.44 -7.99 1.30
N HIS A 227 -3.80 -8.94 0.43
CA HIS A 227 -3.42 -8.92 -0.98
C HIS A 227 -4.23 -7.90 -1.81
N ASN A 228 -3.58 -7.17 -2.69
CA ASN A 228 -4.21 -6.31 -3.68
C ASN A 228 -3.96 -6.88 -5.10
N PRO A 229 -5.01 -7.19 -5.90
CA PRO A 229 -6.41 -6.80 -5.72
C PRO A 229 -7.33 -7.87 -5.12
N LEU A 230 -6.84 -9.04 -4.73
CA LEU A 230 -7.68 -10.17 -4.32
C LEU A 230 -8.32 -10.02 -2.92
N GLY A 231 -7.77 -9.15 -2.07
CA GLY A 231 -8.27 -8.96 -0.70
C GLY A 231 -8.04 -10.15 0.23
N LYS A 232 -7.26 -11.15 -0.18
CA LYS A 232 -6.92 -12.32 0.64
C LYS A 232 -6.09 -11.92 1.85
N VAL A 233 -6.33 -12.58 2.98
CA VAL A 233 -5.71 -12.25 4.28
C VAL A 233 -5.02 -13.47 4.84
N MET A 234 -3.71 -13.36 5.10
CA MET A 234 -2.98 -14.33 5.90
C MET A 234 -2.97 -13.86 7.36
N ASN A 235 -3.68 -14.60 8.20
CA ASN A 235 -3.89 -14.32 9.63
C ASN A 235 -3.54 -15.55 10.48
N LYS A 236 -4.02 -15.60 11.72
CA LYS A 236 -3.74 -16.75 12.61
C LYS A 236 -4.40 -18.04 12.11
N ALA A 237 -5.53 -17.96 11.40
CA ALA A 237 -6.26 -19.14 10.93
C ALA A 237 -5.49 -19.88 9.81
N ASN A 238 -4.70 -19.17 9.03
CA ASN A 238 -3.90 -19.75 7.94
C ASN A 238 -2.40 -19.41 8.07
N VAL A 239 -1.91 -19.32 9.31
CA VAL A 239 -0.52 -18.97 9.65
C VAL A 239 0.53 -19.89 9.01
N GLU A 240 0.18 -21.14 8.72
CA GLU A 240 1.11 -22.10 8.11
C GLU A 240 1.52 -21.70 6.69
N ILE A 241 0.66 -21.02 5.95
CA ILE A 241 1.02 -20.44 4.63
C ILE A 241 2.11 -19.37 4.83
N LEU A 242 1.89 -18.46 5.78
CA LEU A 242 2.84 -17.39 6.07
C LEU A 242 4.19 -17.92 6.59
N LYS A 243 4.17 -18.96 7.46
CA LYS A 243 5.38 -19.66 7.89
C LYS A 243 6.11 -20.33 6.72
N GLY A 244 5.37 -20.99 5.83
CA GLY A 244 5.94 -21.63 4.65
C GLY A 244 6.64 -20.63 3.73
N ILE A 245 6.05 -19.44 3.51
CA ILE A 245 6.72 -18.34 2.80
C ILE A 245 8.01 -17.93 3.52
N GLY A 246 7.95 -17.73 4.84
CA GLY A 246 9.10 -17.35 5.66
C GLY A 246 10.22 -18.39 5.59
N ASP A 247 9.89 -19.67 5.70
CA ASP A 247 10.85 -20.79 5.66
C ASP A 247 11.55 -20.88 4.30
N VAL A 248 10.79 -20.83 3.20
CA VAL A 248 11.35 -20.85 1.84
C VAL A 248 12.29 -19.65 1.62
N CYS A 249 11.85 -18.45 1.96
CA CYS A 249 12.66 -17.26 1.74
C CYS A 249 13.93 -17.25 2.64
N LEU A 250 13.82 -17.72 3.87
CA LEU A 250 14.96 -17.86 4.78
C LEU A 250 15.97 -18.88 4.24
N GLU A 251 15.52 -20.08 3.83
CA GLU A 251 16.36 -21.11 3.24
C GLU A 251 17.08 -20.64 1.97
N LYS A 252 16.39 -19.92 1.10
CA LYS A 252 16.93 -19.43 -0.17
C LYS A 252 17.73 -18.12 -0.03
N GLY A 253 17.81 -17.52 1.17
CA GLY A 253 18.47 -16.23 1.40
C GLY A 253 17.81 -15.07 0.65
N VAL A 254 16.47 -15.09 0.55
CA VAL A 254 15.62 -14.10 -0.11
C VAL A 254 14.90 -13.29 0.95
N PHE A 255 14.94 -11.96 0.91
CA PHE A 255 14.16 -11.12 1.81
C PHE A 255 12.66 -11.24 1.51
N VAL A 256 11.83 -11.17 2.57
CA VAL A 256 10.40 -10.94 2.40
C VAL A 256 10.10 -9.45 2.60
N ILE A 257 9.62 -8.78 1.56
CA ILE A 257 9.03 -7.43 1.71
C ILE A 257 7.55 -7.63 2.02
N ASP A 258 7.18 -7.43 3.28
CA ASP A 258 5.84 -7.70 3.81
C ASP A 258 5.01 -6.41 3.82
N ASP A 259 4.19 -6.20 2.77
CA ASP A 259 3.37 -4.98 2.61
C ASP A 259 2.04 -5.10 3.34
N LEU A 260 1.91 -4.37 4.44
CA LEU A 260 0.74 -4.35 5.32
C LEU A 260 -0.17 -3.12 5.13
N ILE A 261 -0.10 -2.44 4.00
CA ILE A 261 -0.83 -1.17 3.76
C ILE A 261 -2.36 -1.31 3.95
N TYR A 262 -2.92 -2.51 3.76
CA TYR A 262 -4.35 -2.80 3.92
C TYR A 262 -4.71 -3.50 5.23
N ARG A 263 -3.76 -3.77 6.11
CA ARG A 263 -3.94 -4.57 7.34
C ARG A 263 -5.15 -4.12 8.18
N ASP A 264 -5.26 -2.83 8.48
CA ASP A 264 -6.33 -2.30 9.31
C ASP A 264 -7.69 -2.22 8.58
N LEU A 265 -7.75 -2.57 7.28
CA LEU A 265 -8.97 -2.76 6.50
C LEU A 265 -9.41 -4.23 6.41
N THR A 266 -8.78 -5.14 7.13
CA THR A 266 -9.26 -6.52 7.29
C THR A 266 -10.66 -6.53 7.89
N TYR A 267 -11.60 -7.24 7.28
CA TYR A 267 -13.00 -7.21 7.69
C TYR A 267 -13.22 -7.87 9.04
N ASN A 268 -12.51 -8.97 9.31
CA ASN A 268 -12.46 -9.56 10.64
C ASN A 268 -11.46 -8.79 11.52
N GLN A 269 -11.96 -7.84 12.30
CA GLN A 269 -11.14 -7.00 13.19
C GLN A 269 -10.57 -7.74 14.40
N GLU A 270 -11.07 -8.94 14.70
CA GLU A 270 -10.54 -9.78 15.79
C GLU A 270 -9.36 -10.65 15.33
N ASP A 271 -9.20 -10.83 14.00
CA ASP A 271 -8.10 -11.60 13.41
C ASP A 271 -7.55 -10.87 12.17
N LEU A 272 -6.79 -9.81 12.42
CA LEU A 272 -6.14 -9.01 11.39
C LEU A 272 -5.03 -9.79 10.68
N ALA A 273 -4.67 -9.33 9.47
CA ALA A 273 -3.49 -9.82 8.77
C ALA A 273 -2.26 -9.86 9.70
N LEU A 274 -1.61 -11.01 9.75
CA LEU A 274 -0.47 -11.25 10.63
C LEU A 274 0.83 -10.81 9.94
N PRO A 275 1.60 -9.88 10.54
CA PRO A 275 2.91 -9.54 10.00
C PRO A 275 3.89 -10.71 10.17
N LEU A 276 4.62 -11.07 9.12
CA LEU A 276 5.62 -12.16 9.19
C LEU A 276 6.68 -11.90 10.26
N ALA A 277 7.10 -10.64 10.40
CA ALA A 277 8.12 -10.21 11.36
C ALA A 277 7.70 -10.32 12.85
N THR A 278 6.43 -10.65 13.16
CA THR A 278 6.00 -10.96 14.54
C THR A 278 6.55 -12.29 15.02
N MET A 279 7.01 -13.13 14.11
CA MET A 279 7.68 -14.39 14.41
C MET A 279 9.21 -14.17 14.40
N PRO A 280 9.91 -14.23 15.56
CA PRO A 280 11.34 -13.88 15.68
C PRO A 280 12.26 -14.60 14.70
N LYS A 281 11.93 -15.86 14.36
CA LYS A 281 12.65 -16.67 13.36
C LYS A 281 12.83 -15.95 12.01
N TYR A 282 11.83 -15.16 11.58
CA TYR A 282 11.82 -14.52 10.26
C TYR A 282 12.14 -13.03 10.30
N PHE A 283 12.28 -12.41 11.47
CA PHE A 283 12.48 -10.97 11.59
C PHE A 283 13.69 -10.48 10.77
N ASN A 284 14.83 -11.16 10.90
CA ASN A 284 16.07 -10.77 10.23
C ASN A 284 16.02 -10.93 8.70
N ASN A 285 15.00 -11.60 8.19
CA ASN A 285 14.78 -11.82 6.76
C ASN A 285 13.56 -11.06 6.22
N THR A 286 12.91 -10.23 7.06
CA THR A 286 11.66 -9.54 6.71
C THR A 286 11.83 -8.04 6.78
N ILE A 287 11.28 -7.34 5.78
CA ILE A 287 11.18 -5.89 5.69
C ILE A 287 9.71 -5.53 5.63
N THR A 288 9.13 -5.06 6.73
CA THR A 288 7.69 -4.79 6.84
C THR A 288 7.37 -3.35 6.46
N LEU A 289 6.40 -3.17 5.55
CA LEU A 289 5.88 -1.87 5.13
C LEU A 289 4.54 -1.58 5.80
N ILE A 290 4.41 -0.41 6.42
CA ILE A 290 3.18 0.06 7.06
C ILE A 290 2.89 1.48 6.58
N GLY A 291 1.63 1.77 6.22
CA GLY A 291 1.31 3.07 5.64
C GLY A 291 -0.04 3.64 6.07
N LEU A 292 -0.18 4.96 5.90
CA LEU A 292 -1.37 5.71 6.31
C LEU A 292 -2.36 5.95 5.16
N SER A 293 -1.96 5.66 3.93
CA SER A 293 -2.71 6.06 2.72
C SER A 293 -4.09 5.43 2.61
N LYS A 294 -4.29 4.21 3.09
CA LYS A 294 -5.51 3.43 2.86
C LYS A 294 -6.42 3.46 4.08
N ALA A 295 -6.08 2.71 5.12
CA ALA A 295 -6.92 2.57 6.31
C ALA A 295 -7.14 3.89 7.07
N TYR A 296 -6.16 4.78 7.06
CA TYR A 296 -6.18 6.00 7.90
C TYR A 296 -6.70 7.25 7.18
N GLY A 297 -7.12 7.14 5.91
CA GLY A 297 -7.64 8.28 5.15
C GLY A 297 -6.63 9.40 4.92
N LEU A 298 -5.34 9.08 4.83
CA LEU A 298 -4.23 10.05 4.77
C LEU A 298 -3.35 9.87 3.51
N ALA A 299 -3.96 9.44 2.40
CA ALA A 299 -3.24 9.24 1.14
C ALA A 299 -2.48 10.50 0.68
N GLY A 300 -3.07 11.69 0.86
CA GLY A 300 -2.47 12.98 0.48
C GLY A 300 -1.32 13.43 1.39
N ILE A 301 -1.21 12.93 2.62
CA ILE A 301 -0.12 13.28 3.54
C ILE A 301 1.18 12.60 3.12
N ARG A 302 1.12 11.50 2.39
CA ARG A 302 2.31 10.74 1.95
C ARG A 302 3.17 10.28 3.13
N ALA A 303 2.67 9.40 4.00
CA ALA A 303 3.38 8.94 5.18
C ALA A 303 3.29 7.42 5.35
N GLY A 304 4.41 6.82 5.79
CA GLY A 304 4.55 5.40 6.06
C GLY A 304 5.75 5.11 6.94
N ALA A 305 5.97 3.83 7.23
CA ALA A 305 7.08 3.35 8.02
C ALA A 305 7.59 1.99 7.49
N VAL A 306 8.87 1.73 7.74
CA VAL A 306 9.54 0.45 7.54
C VAL A 306 9.91 -0.09 8.90
N VAL A 307 9.72 -1.39 9.09
CA VAL A 307 10.26 -2.16 10.23
C VAL A 307 11.15 -3.25 9.66
N ALA A 308 12.43 -3.24 10.03
CA ALA A 308 13.42 -4.13 9.45
C ALA A 308 14.62 -4.35 10.38
N PRO A 309 15.52 -5.29 10.07
CA PRO A 309 16.81 -5.40 10.73
C PRO A 309 17.60 -4.08 10.67
N ILE A 310 18.37 -3.80 11.71
CA ILE A 310 19.13 -2.54 11.85
C ILE A 310 19.98 -2.20 10.62
N PRO A 311 20.74 -3.14 10.01
CA PRO A 311 21.53 -2.82 8.81
C PRO A 311 20.68 -2.33 7.64
N ILE A 312 19.49 -2.89 7.44
CA ILE A 312 18.55 -2.47 6.41
C ILE A 312 18.01 -1.07 6.71
N CYS A 313 17.61 -0.82 7.96
CA CYS A 313 17.14 0.50 8.39
C CYS A 313 18.21 1.58 8.16
N LYS A 314 19.47 1.31 8.50
CA LYS A 314 20.60 2.23 8.26
C LYS A 314 20.81 2.49 6.77
N GLY A 315 20.76 1.45 5.93
CA GLY A 315 20.82 1.61 4.47
C GLY A 315 19.68 2.48 3.93
N ILE A 316 18.46 2.30 4.42
CA ILE A 316 17.31 3.14 4.05
C ILE A 316 17.49 4.59 4.51
N GLU A 317 17.97 4.82 5.75
CA GLU A 317 18.27 6.16 6.25
C GLU A 317 19.33 6.87 5.38
N GLU A 318 20.37 6.16 4.94
CA GLU A 318 21.37 6.69 4.01
C GLU A 318 20.74 7.10 2.66
N LYS A 319 19.83 6.30 2.11
CA LYS A 319 19.12 6.63 0.87
C LYS A 319 18.19 7.82 1.04
N ILE A 320 17.49 7.93 2.16
CA ILE A 320 16.68 9.11 2.49
C ILE A 320 17.56 10.35 2.58
N PHE A 321 18.70 10.27 3.29
CA PHE A 321 19.62 11.39 3.41
C PHE A 321 20.09 11.89 2.05
N THR A 322 20.50 10.99 1.15
CA THR A 322 21.05 11.37 -0.16
C THR A 322 19.99 11.81 -1.18
N THR A 323 18.72 11.54 -0.94
CA THR A 323 17.63 11.89 -1.85
C THR A 323 16.80 13.08 -1.42
N MET A 324 16.66 13.33 -0.12
CA MET A 324 15.79 14.37 0.40
C MET A 324 16.23 14.99 1.74
N ASP A 325 17.45 14.66 2.19
CA ASP A 325 18.05 15.09 3.46
C ASP A 325 17.29 14.54 4.68
N SER A 326 16.06 14.93 4.88
CA SER A 326 15.21 14.46 5.98
C SER A 326 13.73 14.42 5.60
N LEU A 327 12.93 13.74 6.42
CA LEU A 327 11.49 13.61 6.18
C LEU A 327 10.74 14.90 6.53
N PRO A 328 9.67 15.24 5.83
CA PRO A 328 8.79 16.34 6.24
C PRO A 328 8.19 16.09 7.64
N VAL A 329 8.32 17.07 8.50
CA VAL A 329 7.90 16.97 9.92
C VAL A 329 6.44 16.59 10.09
N LEU A 330 5.55 17.05 9.21
CA LEU A 330 4.11 16.74 9.27
C LEU A 330 3.85 15.24 9.03
N GLN A 331 4.64 14.60 8.17
CA GLN A 331 4.56 13.16 7.91
C GLN A 331 5.01 12.36 9.15
N VAL A 332 6.11 12.77 9.78
CA VAL A 332 6.58 12.18 11.03
C VAL A 332 5.50 12.26 12.11
N GLN A 333 4.83 13.40 12.24
CA GLN A 333 3.74 13.57 13.20
C GLN A 333 2.49 12.76 12.85
N ALA A 334 2.17 12.61 11.57
CA ALA A 334 1.07 11.77 11.13
C ALA A 334 1.28 10.30 11.55
N VAL A 335 2.49 9.76 11.32
CA VAL A 335 2.87 8.40 11.73
C VAL A 335 2.83 8.27 13.26
N ALA A 336 3.44 9.22 13.98
CA ALA A 336 3.45 9.21 15.45
C ALA A 336 2.05 9.25 16.06
N GLY A 337 1.12 10.00 15.45
CA GLY A 337 -0.26 10.07 15.90
C GLY A 337 -1.08 8.82 15.56
N ALA A 338 -0.86 8.25 14.36
CA ALA A 338 -1.60 7.08 13.92
C ALA A 338 -1.18 5.81 14.65
N PHE A 339 0.11 5.66 14.92
CA PHE A 339 0.72 4.43 15.42
C PHE A 339 1.39 4.61 16.78
N ASN A 340 0.77 5.30 17.72
CA ASN A 340 1.28 5.26 19.08
C ASN A 340 0.64 4.12 19.89
N GLY A 341 1.42 3.48 20.76
CA GLY A 341 1.00 2.33 21.55
C GLY A 341 0.08 2.67 22.74
N THR A 342 -0.67 3.78 22.73
CA THR A 342 -1.51 4.20 23.87
C THR A 342 -2.92 3.59 23.82
N ASN A 343 -3.52 3.38 25.00
CA ASN A 343 -4.91 2.93 25.09
C ASN A 343 -5.90 3.90 24.41
N ARG A 344 -5.57 5.21 24.38
CA ARG A 344 -6.36 6.22 23.67
C ARG A 344 -6.42 5.91 22.17
N ARG A 345 -5.27 5.60 21.56
CA ARG A 345 -5.18 5.21 20.12
C ARG A 345 -6.08 4.02 19.82
N TYR A 346 -6.01 2.97 20.63
CA TYR A 346 -6.79 1.75 20.39
C TYR A 346 -8.30 1.97 20.50
N ARG A 347 -8.75 2.75 21.51
CA ARG A 347 -10.16 3.12 21.61
C ARG A 347 -10.64 3.96 20.42
N MET A 348 -9.80 4.88 19.93
CA MET A 348 -10.13 5.70 18.76
C MET A 348 -10.11 4.87 17.48
N ALA A 349 -9.16 3.96 17.30
CA ALA A 349 -9.08 3.07 16.16
C ALA A 349 -10.34 2.21 16.03
N LYS A 350 -10.80 1.59 17.12
CA LYS A 350 -12.02 0.78 17.12
C LYS A 350 -13.25 1.59 16.68
N LYS A 351 -13.37 2.84 17.15
CA LYS A 351 -14.48 3.74 16.73
C LYS A 351 -14.35 4.19 15.28
N TYR A 352 -13.13 4.39 14.81
CA TYR A 352 -12.85 4.89 13.48
C TYR A 352 -13.03 3.80 12.42
N PHE A 353 -12.46 2.62 12.61
CA PHE A 353 -12.50 1.55 11.60
C PHE A 353 -13.88 0.88 11.49
N LYS A 354 -14.60 0.73 12.60
CA LYS A 354 -15.90 0.02 12.59
C LYS A 354 -16.88 0.50 11.50
N PRO A 355 -17.19 1.80 11.35
CA PRO A 355 -18.09 2.26 10.29
C PRO A 355 -17.48 2.14 8.88
N ILE A 356 -16.18 2.28 8.73
CA ILE A 356 -15.47 2.17 7.45
C ILE A 356 -15.54 0.73 6.95
N ILE A 357 -15.23 -0.24 7.80
CA ILE A 357 -15.29 -1.67 7.49
C ILE A 357 -16.74 -2.07 7.13
N ALA A 358 -17.71 -1.65 7.93
CA ALA A 358 -19.12 -1.94 7.67
C ALA A 358 -19.59 -1.38 6.32
N GLU A 359 -19.10 -0.20 5.93
CA GLU A 359 -19.44 0.38 4.62
C GLU A 359 -18.75 -0.38 3.47
N TYR A 360 -17.49 -0.80 3.60
CA TYR A 360 -16.83 -1.59 2.56
C TYR A 360 -17.47 -2.97 2.40
N GLN A 361 -17.81 -3.65 3.50
CA GLN A 361 -18.56 -4.90 3.45
C GLN A 361 -19.90 -4.73 2.77
N TYR A 362 -20.66 -3.67 3.13
CA TYR A 362 -21.92 -3.36 2.47
C TYR A 362 -21.77 -3.15 0.96
N ARG A 363 -20.74 -2.42 0.52
CA ARG A 363 -20.49 -2.19 -0.91
C ARG A 363 -20.10 -3.46 -1.64
N LEU A 364 -19.38 -4.36 -0.99
CA LEU A 364 -19.08 -5.68 -1.54
C LEU A 364 -20.38 -6.50 -1.69
N GLU A 365 -21.26 -6.52 -0.69
CA GLU A 365 -22.55 -7.20 -0.77
C GLU A 365 -23.45 -6.58 -1.85
N LEU A 366 -23.44 -5.24 -2.00
CA LEU A 366 -24.13 -4.55 -3.10
C LEU A 366 -23.57 -4.99 -4.46
N LEU A 367 -22.24 -5.05 -4.62
CA LEU A 367 -21.60 -5.52 -5.85
C LEU A 367 -22.00 -6.98 -6.16
N LYS A 368 -21.96 -7.86 -5.16
CA LYS A 368 -22.42 -9.25 -5.30
C LYS A 368 -23.88 -9.32 -5.75
N ALA A 369 -24.76 -8.53 -5.14
CA ALA A 369 -26.17 -8.48 -5.53
C ALA A 369 -26.39 -7.97 -6.95
N LEU A 370 -25.57 -7.03 -7.42
CA LEU A 370 -25.65 -6.52 -8.80
C LEU A 370 -25.12 -7.52 -9.83
N ILE A 371 -24.15 -8.35 -9.46
CA ILE A 371 -23.53 -9.35 -10.34
C ILE A 371 -24.34 -10.65 -10.31
N ASP A 372 -24.58 -11.23 -9.13
CA ASP A 372 -25.12 -12.57 -8.94
C ASP A 372 -26.64 -12.56 -8.62
N GLY A 373 -27.24 -11.38 -8.52
CA GLY A 373 -28.64 -11.18 -8.14
C GLY A 373 -28.85 -10.99 -6.63
N ILE A 374 -30.01 -10.42 -6.28
CA ILE A 374 -30.32 -10.05 -4.89
C ILE A 374 -30.49 -11.28 -3.96
N ASP A 375 -30.77 -12.45 -4.52
CA ASP A 375 -31.02 -13.64 -3.73
C ASP A 375 -29.79 -14.26 -3.08
N VAL A 376 -28.59 -13.90 -3.53
CA VAL A 376 -27.33 -14.30 -2.87
C VAL A 376 -27.10 -13.60 -1.54
N ILE A 377 -27.88 -12.57 -1.21
CA ILE A 377 -27.75 -11.81 0.03
C ILE A 377 -28.62 -12.43 1.13
N ASN A 378 -27.97 -13.08 2.08
CA ASN A 378 -28.63 -13.80 3.17
C ASN A 378 -29.13 -12.87 4.29
N ASN A 379 -28.45 -11.73 4.54
CA ASN A 379 -28.84 -10.83 5.63
C ASN A 379 -30.07 -9.98 5.23
N PRO A 380 -31.22 -10.12 5.88
CA PRO A 380 -32.46 -9.41 5.49
C PRO A 380 -32.33 -7.88 5.56
N LYS A 381 -31.59 -7.35 6.53
CA LYS A 381 -31.39 -5.90 6.67
C LYS A 381 -30.57 -5.36 5.52
N THR A 382 -29.48 -6.04 5.16
CA THR A 382 -28.64 -5.69 4.01
C THR A 382 -29.44 -5.83 2.70
N LYS A 383 -30.16 -6.94 2.52
CA LYS A 383 -31.01 -7.18 1.35
C LYS A 383 -32.02 -6.05 1.15
N ASN A 384 -32.73 -5.66 2.20
CA ASN A 384 -33.69 -4.54 2.15
C ASN A 384 -33.03 -3.19 1.85
N ARG A 385 -31.85 -2.93 2.41
CA ARG A 385 -31.06 -1.70 2.12
C ARG A 385 -30.68 -1.66 0.64
N ILE A 386 -30.16 -2.76 0.09
CA ILE A 386 -29.78 -2.88 -1.33
C ILE A 386 -30.98 -2.68 -2.25
N ILE A 387 -32.11 -3.34 -1.97
CA ILE A 387 -33.35 -3.18 -2.77
C ILE A 387 -33.81 -1.71 -2.79
N LYS A 388 -33.78 -1.05 -1.63
CA LYS A 388 -34.14 0.36 -1.52
C LYS A 388 -33.19 1.25 -2.34
N GLU A 389 -31.89 0.97 -2.30
CA GLU A 389 -30.87 1.73 -3.04
C GLU A 389 -31.01 1.51 -4.54
N ILE A 390 -31.14 0.27 -5.02
CA ILE A 390 -31.40 -0.05 -6.42
C ILE A 390 -32.70 0.64 -6.89
N THR A 391 -33.78 0.61 -6.07
CA THR A 391 -35.05 1.26 -6.39
C THR A 391 -34.91 2.78 -6.54
N LYS A 392 -34.04 3.39 -5.74
CA LYS A 392 -33.75 4.85 -5.80
C LYS A 392 -33.06 5.27 -7.08
N TYR A 393 -32.13 4.45 -7.58
CA TYR A 393 -31.29 4.80 -8.72
C TYR A 393 -31.75 4.19 -10.06
N ALA A 394 -32.63 3.20 -10.04
CA ALA A 394 -33.19 2.64 -11.26
C ALA A 394 -34.12 3.65 -11.97
N SER A 395 -33.79 3.97 -13.22
CA SER A 395 -34.53 4.94 -14.03
C SER A 395 -35.88 4.37 -14.56
N SER A 396 -36.06 3.04 -14.47
CA SER A 396 -37.30 2.37 -14.93
C SER A 396 -37.57 1.08 -14.15
N PRO A 397 -38.82 0.58 -14.13
CA PRO A 397 -39.14 -0.72 -13.54
C PRO A 397 -38.37 -1.88 -14.15
N GLN A 398 -38.11 -1.83 -15.47
CA GLN A 398 -37.32 -2.85 -16.16
C GLN A 398 -35.87 -2.84 -15.70
N MET A 399 -35.23 -1.66 -15.57
CA MET A 399 -33.90 -1.51 -15.05
C MET A 399 -33.79 -2.05 -13.62
N LYS A 400 -34.78 -1.75 -12.76
CA LYS A 400 -34.85 -2.29 -11.40
C LYS A 400 -34.89 -3.81 -11.40
N THR A 401 -35.73 -4.41 -12.23
CA THR A 401 -35.87 -5.87 -12.34
C THR A 401 -34.54 -6.49 -12.78
N ASN A 402 -33.89 -5.92 -13.78
CA ASN A 402 -32.61 -6.42 -14.29
C ASN A 402 -31.50 -6.34 -13.23
N LEU A 403 -31.39 -5.20 -12.53
CA LEU A 403 -30.38 -5.03 -11.47
C LEU A 403 -30.60 -5.96 -10.27
N LEU A 404 -31.85 -6.37 -10.00
CA LEU A 404 -32.18 -7.33 -8.93
C LEU A 404 -31.94 -8.79 -9.34
N LYS A 405 -31.94 -9.10 -10.65
CA LYS A 405 -31.61 -10.44 -11.17
C LYS A 405 -30.15 -10.72 -11.26
N GLY A 406 -29.31 -9.69 -11.33
CA GLY A 406 -27.88 -9.78 -11.63
C GLY A 406 -27.58 -9.52 -13.11
N ILE A 407 -26.31 -9.45 -13.43
CA ILE A 407 -25.78 -9.14 -14.78
C ILE A 407 -25.23 -10.41 -15.40
N ASP A 408 -25.87 -10.87 -16.49
CA ASP A 408 -25.41 -12.04 -17.23
C ASP A 408 -23.96 -11.84 -17.76
N GLY A 409 -23.15 -12.88 -17.71
CA GLY A 409 -21.76 -12.86 -18.17
C GLY A 409 -20.76 -12.26 -17.18
N LEU A 410 -21.20 -11.87 -15.99
CA LEU A 410 -20.31 -11.48 -14.88
C LEU A 410 -20.47 -12.45 -13.72
N LYS A 411 -19.36 -12.76 -13.06
CA LYS A 411 -19.37 -13.58 -11.83
C LYS A 411 -18.39 -13.04 -10.81
N LEU A 412 -18.77 -13.08 -9.54
CA LEU A 412 -17.87 -12.94 -8.41
C LEU A 412 -17.62 -14.35 -7.86
N ARG A 413 -16.45 -14.91 -8.16
CA ARG A 413 -16.10 -16.25 -7.68
C ARG A 413 -15.92 -16.25 -6.17
N ASP A 414 -16.39 -17.30 -5.49
CA ASP A 414 -16.30 -17.40 -4.02
C ASP A 414 -14.86 -17.30 -3.52
N LYS A 415 -13.93 -17.90 -4.23
CA LYS A 415 -12.49 -17.86 -3.87
C LYS A 415 -11.83 -16.50 -4.07
N THR A 416 -12.46 -15.57 -4.79
CA THR A 416 -11.98 -14.20 -4.98
C THR A 416 -12.75 -13.18 -4.15
N ILE A 417 -13.65 -13.60 -3.26
CA ILE A 417 -14.34 -12.68 -2.33
C ILE A 417 -13.30 -12.07 -1.39
N PRO A 418 -13.17 -10.75 -1.36
CA PRO A 418 -12.18 -10.10 -0.53
C PRO A 418 -12.54 -10.18 0.96
N GLU A 419 -11.51 -10.38 1.78
CA GLU A 419 -11.56 -10.39 3.23
C GLU A 419 -11.05 -9.06 3.81
N SER A 420 -10.54 -8.19 2.95
CA SER A 420 -9.97 -6.89 3.29
C SER A 420 -10.01 -5.92 2.11
N GLY A 421 -9.80 -4.64 2.40
CA GLY A 421 -9.65 -3.61 1.38
C GLY A 421 -10.99 -3.11 0.82
N PHE A 422 -10.96 -2.59 -0.41
CA PHE A 422 -12.11 -1.98 -1.09
C PHE A 422 -12.08 -2.28 -2.60
N PHE A 423 -11.56 -3.42 -2.98
CA PHE A 423 -11.56 -3.94 -4.36
C PHE A 423 -12.24 -5.30 -4.42
N ALA A 424 -12.65 -5.66 -5.60
CA ALA A 424 -13.10 -7.01 -5.93
C ALA A 424 -12.62 -7.36 -7.34
N VAL A 425 -12.36 -8.62 -7.58
CA VAL A 425 -12.04 -9.15 -8.90
C VAL A 425 -13.31 -9.77 -9.48
N VAL A 426 -13.70 -9.31 -10.66
CA VAL A 426 -14.87 -9.77 -11.39
C VAL A 426 -14.42 -10.58 -12.59
N ASP A 427 -15.01 -11.74 -12.76
CA ASP A 427 -14.78 -12.62 -13.89
C ASP A 427 -15.78 -12.31 -15.00
N PHE A 428 -15.27 -12.20 -16.22
CA PHE A 428 -16.05 -12.03 -17.44
C PHE A 428 -16.12 -13.39 -18.15
N THR A 429 -17.27 -14.01 -18.12
CA THR A 429 -17.51 -15.34 -18.75
C THR A 429 -18.25 -15.24 -20.07
#